data_eab8605faf043d2d561643ccbb5ee82f
#
_entry.id   eab8605faf043d2d561643ccbb5ee82f
#
_cell.length_a   1.000
_cell.length_b   1.000
_cell.length_c   1.000
_cell.angle_alpha   90.00
_cell.angle_beta   90.00
_cell.angle_gamma   90.00
#
_symmetry.space_group_name_H-M   'P 1'
#
loop_
_entity.id
_entity.type
_entity.pdbx_description
1 polymer ?
#
loop_
_entity_poly.entity_id
_entity_poly.type
_entity_poly.pdbx_seq_one_letter_code
_entity_poly.pdbx_strand_id
1 'polypeptide(L)'
;MDYKLTDFLPTTKKECELRGWDELDVILFSGDAYVDHPSFGAAILGRILEANGYRIAIVPQPDWHGDFRDFKKLGRPRLFFGVSPGAMDSMVNRYTANRRMRSEDAFSPDSRHDMRPDYPSIVYTQILKKLYPDVPVALGGIEASLRRISHYDYWKDELRKCILCDSGADLILYGMGERSIVELANAFAEGKTMDQIHEMPQVAFYCKEKDIPGGFKDDDIILHSHEECLHNKKGQAENVRHLEEEANKMHAQRMIQAVSYTHLTLPTIYSV
;
A
#
# COMPACT_ATOMS: atom_id res chain seq x y z
N MET A 1 -30.01 -1.18 19.52
CA MET A 1 -28.65 -0.95 20.06
C MET A 1 -28.30 0.50 19.76
N ASP A 2 -28.00 1.27 20.80
CA ASP A 2 -27.58 2.68 20.60
C ASP A 2 -26.08 2.69 20.42
N TYR A 3 -25.62 2.85 19.17
CA TYR A 3 -24.19 2.98 18.85
C TYR A 3 -23.70 4.35 19.27
N LYS A 4 -22.46 4.37 19.83
CA LYS A 4 -21.72 5.61 20.10
C LYS A 4 -20.73 5.87 18.97
N LEU A 5 -20.38 7.13 18.72
CA LEU A 5 -19.34 7.46 17.73
C LEU A 5 -18.00 6.77 18.03
N THR A 6 -17.71 6.54 19.31
CA THR A 6 -16.50 5.83 19.76
C THR A 6 -16.52 4.32 19.53
N ASP A 7 -17.65 3.75 19.07
CA ASP A 7 -17.72 2.34 18.69
C ASP A 7 -17.09 2.10 17.30
N PHE A 8 -16.91 3.17 16.50
CA PHE A 8 -16.32 3.12 15.16
C PHE A 8 -14.91 3.73 15.15
N LEU A 9 -14.06 3.31 14.22
CA LEU A 9 -12.75 3.92 14.05
C LEU A 9 -12.88 5.40 13.67
N PRO A 10 -12.07 6.30 14.25
CA PRO A 10 -12.20 7.72 13.99
C PRO A 10 -11.77 8.09 12.57
N THR A 11 -12.49 9.04 11.96
CA THR A 11 -12.24 9.61 10.64
C THR A 11 -12.03 11.14 10.71
N THR A 12 -12.28 11.72 11.88
CA THR A 12 -12.15 13.14 12.16
C THR A 12 -11.37 13.40 13.43
N LYS A 13 -10.78 14.59 13.54
CA LYS A 13 -10.06 15.00 14.75
C LYS A 13 -10.96 14.99 15.99
N LYS A 14 -12.23 15.42 15.85
CA LYS A 14 -13.20 15.39 16.94
C LYS A 14 -13.44 13.98 17.49
N GLU A 15 -13.51 12.98 16.61
CA GLU A 15 -13.68 11.58 17.02
C GLU A 15 -12.43 11.03 17.73
N CYS A 16 -11.23 11.47 17.35
CA CYS A 16 -9.99 11.16 18.07
C CYS A 16 -10.01 11.81 19.48
N GLU A 17 -10.42 13.08 19.58
CA GLU A 17 -10.55 13.80 20.85
C GLU A 17 -11.56 13.12 21.80
N LEU A 18 -12.70 12.63 21.29
CA LEU A 18 -13.69 11.87 22.07
C LEU A 18 -13.13 10.56 22.65
N ARG A 19 -12.06 10.00 22.05
CA ARG A 19 -11.33 8.83 22.54
C ARG A 19 -10.17 9.21 23.47
N GLY A 20 -9.93 10.51 23.71
CA GLY A 20 -8.79 11.00 24.47
C GLY A 20 -7.46 10.84 23.73
N TRP A 21 -7.47 10.83 22.41
CA TRP A 21 -6.26 10.66 21.58
C TRP A 21 -5.78 12.01 21.05
N ASP A 22 -4.74 12.54 21.64
CA ASP A 22 -4.09 13.78 21.19
C ASP A 22 -3.13 13.54 20.03
N GLU A 23 -2.62 12.31 19.91
CA GLU A 23 -1.69 11.87 18.87
C GLU A 23 -2.11 10.50 18.32
N LEU A 24 -1.94 10.30 17.03
CA LEU A 24 -2.20 9.04 16.34
C LEU A 24 -0.90 8.29 16.06
N ASP A 25 -0.93 6.97 16.17
CA ASP A 25 0.20 6.11 15.83
C ASP A 25 0.25 5.83 14.33
N VAL A 26 -0.91 5.53 13.74
CA VAL A 26 -1.06 5.22 12.32
C VAL A 26 -2.27 5.96 11.74
N ILE A 27 -2.15 6.46 10.53
CA ILE A 27 -3.28 7.02 9.77
C ILE A 27 -3.39 6.26 8.45
N LEU A 28 -4.54 5.63 8.21
CA LEU A 28 -4.82 4.89 6.98
C LEU A 28 -5.60 5.75 5.99
N PHE A 29 -5.07 5.91 4.78
CA PHE A 29 -5.74 6.55 3.64
C PHE A 29 -6.34 5.45 2.75
N SER A 30 -7.63 5.57 2.45
CA SER A 30 -8.36 4.60 1.64
C SER A 30 -9.03 5.26 0.44
N GLY A 31 -8.96 4.61 -0.72
CA GLY A 31 -9.76 5.00 -1.88
C GLY A 31 -11.26 4.70 -1.74
N ASP A 32 -11.66 3.86 -0.78
CA ASP A 32 -13.06 3.56 -0.49
C ASP A 32 -13.62 4.46 0.61
N ALA A 33 -14.94 4.62 0.62
CA ALA A 33 -15.67 5.11 1.78
C ALA A 33 -15.44 4.21 3.00
N TYR A 34 -15.52 4.77 4.20
CA TYR A 34 -15.38 3.97 5.40
C TYR A 34 -16.66 3.20 5.70
N VAL A 35 -16.52 1.90 5.72
CA VAL A 35 -17.54 0.95 6.21
C VAL A 35 -16.84 0.04 7.21
N ASP A 36 -17.34 0.02 8.47
CA ASP A 36 -16.76 -0.81 9.53
C ASP A 36 -17.21 -2.27 9.39
N HIS A 37 -16.61 -2.94 8.41
CA HIS A 37 -16.92 -4.32 8.09
C HIS A 37 -15.62 -5.04 7.67
N PRO A 38 -15.42 -6.31 8.09
CA PRO A 38 -14.17 -7.05 7.80
C PRO A 38 -13.87 -7.27 6.31
N SER A 39 -14.83 -7.10 5.42
CA SER A 39 -14.57 -7.13 3.97
C SER A 39 -13.85 -5.89 3.43
N PHE A 40 -13.72 -4.82 4.24
CA PHE A 40 -13.03 -3.59 3.85
C PHE A 40 -11.66 -3.53 4.49
N GLY A 41 -10.61 -3.51 3.66
CA GLY A 41 -9.22 -3.58 4.11
C GLY A 41 -8.85 -2.52 5.14
N ALA A 42 -9.25 -1.26 4.94
CA ALA A 42 -8.96 -0.20 5.91
C ALA A 42 -9.64 -0.43 7.26
N ALA A 43 -10.87 -0.98 7.27
CA ALA A 43 -11.60 -1.27 8.50
C ALA A 43 -10.94 -2.43 9.27
N ILE A 44 -10.67 -3.57 8.62
CA ILE A 44 -10.07 -4.71 9.30
C ILE A 44 -8.67 -4.40 9.82
N LEU A 45 -7.82 -3.74 9.02
CA LEU A 45 -6.48 -3.35 9.43
C LEU A 45 -6.51 -2.34 10.57
N GLY A 46 -7.41 -1.37 10.51
CA GLY A 46 -7.62 -0.41 11.60
C GLY A 46 -8.06 -1.08 12.90
N ARG A 47 -9.01 -2.04 12.82
CA ARG A 47 -9.47 -2.79 14.00
C ARG A 47 -8.39 -3.69 14.59
N ILE A 48 -7.57 -4.32 13.74
CA ILE A 48 -6.45 -5.13 14.21
C ILE A 48 -5.40 -4.26 14.90
N LEU A 49 -5.05 -3.11 14.34
CA LEU A 49 -4.13 -2.16 14.99
C LEU A 49 -4.70 -1.63 16.31
N GLU A 50 -5.99 -1.25 16.36
CA GLU A 50 -6.67 -0.82 17.59
C GLU A 50 -6.63 -1.91 18.66
N ALA A 51 -6.92 -3.17 18.29
CA ALA A 51 -6.87 -4.32 19.20
C ALA A 51 -5.46 -4.60 19.74
N ASN A 52 -4.41 -4.18 19.02
CA ASN A 52 -3.02 -4.24 19.45
C ASN A 52 -2.55 -2.96 20.20
N GLY A 53 -3.49 -2.07 20.55
CA GLY A 53 -3.23 -0.91 21.40
C GLY A 53 -2.74 0.33 20.66
N TYR A 54 -2.78 0.35 19.32
CA TYR A 54 -2.40 1.51 18.52
C TYR A 54 -3.56 2.50 18.37
N ARG A 55 -3.25 3.79 18.41
CA ARG A 55 -4.19 4.88 18.13
C ARG A 55 -4.24 5.10 16.61
N ILE A 56 -5.33 4.70 16.01
CA ILE A 56 -5.52 4.65 14.57
C ILE A 56 -6.67 5.52 14.11
N ALA A 57 -6.53 6.18 12.97
CA ALA A 57 -7.64 6.83 12.28
C ALA A 57 -7.62 6.51 10.78
N ILE A 58 -8.79 6.62 10.15
CA ILE A 58 -8.96 6.39 8.72
C ILE A 58 -9.31 7.71 8.04
N VAL A 59 -8.68 7.99 6.90
CA VAL A 59 -9.07 9.05 5.96
C VAL A 59 -9.66 8.38 4.71
N PRO A 60 -10.98 8.21 4.67
CA PRO A 60 -11.65 7.61 3.53
C PRO A 60 -11.81 8.63 2.41
N GLN A 61 -11.54 8.24 1.18
CA GLN A 61 -11.73 9.04 -0.03
C GLN A 61 -11.33 10.52 0.13
N PRO A 62 -10.05 10.82 0.46
CA PRO A 62 -9.61 12.19 0.65
C PRO A 62 -9.74 12.99 -0.64
N ASP A 63 -10.15 14.25 -0.55
CA ASP A 63 -10.12 15.16 -1.68
C ASP A 63 -8.66 15.49 -2.04
N TRP A 64 -8.24 15.03 -3.22
CA TRP A 64 -6.88 15.22 -3.74
C TRP A 64 -6.72 16.53 -4.53
N HIS A 65 -7.77 17.34 -4.61
CA HIS A 65 -7.75 18.65 -5.27
C HIS A 65 -7.45 19.78 -4.27
N GLY A 66 -7.06 20.90 -4.78
CA GLY A 66 -6.95 22.15 -4.04
C GLY A 66 -5.87 22.15 -2.95
N ASP A 67 -6.25 22.47 -1.71
CA ASP A 67 -5.35 22.71 -0.59
C ASP A 67 -4.96 21.45 0.21
N PHE A 68 -5.39 20.27 -0.20
CA PHE A 68 -5.16 18.99 0.48
C PHE A 68 -5.63 18.98 1.95
N ARG A 69 -6.78 19.58 2.22
CA ARG A 69 -7.32 19.70 3.58
C ARG A 69 -7.50 18.34 4.26
N ASP A 70 -8.03 17.34 3.53
CA ASP A 70 -8.26 16.00 4.07
C ASP A 70 -6.97 15.28 4.46
N PHE A 71 -5.88 15.54 3.74
CA PHE A 71 -4.56 14.99 4.07
C PHE A 71 -3.92 15.64 5.30
N LYS A 72 -4.39 16.81 5.70
CA LYS A 72 -3.88 17.58 6.85
C LYS A 72 -4.76 17.50 8.09
N LYS A 73 -6.04 17.11 7.95
CA LYS A 73 -7.05 17.20 9.02
C LYS A 73 -6.72 16.41 10.29
N LEU A 74 -6.01 15.29 10.19
CA LEU A 74 -5.60 14.46 11.32
C LEU A 74 -4.15 14.69 11.76
N GLY A 75 -3.41 15.54 11.05
CA GLY A 75 -2.02 15.84 11.35
C GLY A 75 -1.04 14.72 10.96
N ARG A 76 0.06 14.64 11.69
CA ARG A 76 1.16 13.70 11.51
C ARG A 76 0.99 12.49 12.43
N PRO A 77 1.09 11.24 11.94
CA PRO A 77 1.16 10.07 12.81
C PRO A 77 2.55 9.93 13.45
N ARG A 78 2.62 9.24 14.56
CA ARG A 78 3.87 8.93 15.26
C ARG A 78 4.72 7.90 14.50
N LEU A 79 4.09 6.93 13.84
CA LEU A 79 4.77 5.80 13.21
C LEU A 79 4.80 5.92 11.67
N PHE A 80 3.67 5.79 11.00
CA PHE A 80 3.61 5.82 9.54
C PHE A 80 2.21 6.13 9.00
N PHE A 81 2.15 6.49 7.71
CA PHE A 81 0.93 6.48 6.92
C PHE A 81 0.77 5.16 6.18
N GLY A 82 -0.43 4.56 6.24
CA GLY A 82 -0.82 3.47 5.36
C GLY A 82 -1.70 3.98 4.22
N VAL A 83 -1.46 3.51 2.99
CA VAL A 83 -2.23 3.93 1.82
C VAL A 83 -2.72 2.71 1.05
N SER A 84 -4.00 2.69 0.73
CA SER A 84 -4.66 1.64 -0.04
C SER A 84 -5.60 2.23 -1.09
N PRO A 85 -5.75 1.59 -2.27
CA PRO A 85 -6.70 2.03 -3.30
C PRO A 85 -8.16 1.77 -2.88
N GLY A 86 -8.38 0.94 -1.87
CA GLY A 86 -9.65 0.38 -1.47
C GLY A 86 -9.73 -1.14 -1.70
N ALA A 87 -10.94 -1.69 -1.72
CA ALA A 87 -11.21 -3.12 -1.88
C ALA A 87 -10.86 -3.67 -3.27
N MET A 88 -10.85 -2.80 -4.29
CA MET A 88 -10.53 -3.16 -5.68
C MET A 88 -9.35 -2.35 -6.21
N ASP A 89 -8.73 -2.86 -7.27
CA ASP A 89 -7.84 -2.05 -8.10
C ASP A 89 -8.60 -0.83 -8.63
N SER A 90 -8.01 0.36 -8.47
CA SER A 90 -8.68 1.62 -8.78
C SER A 90 -9.08 1.73 -10.24
N MET A 91 -8.25 1.24 -11.16
CA MET A 91 -8.51 1.33 -12.58
C MET A 91 -9.61 0.35 -13.01
N VAL A 92 -9.67 -0.84 -12.40
CA VAL A 92 -10.77 -1.82 -12.60
C VAL A 92 -12.08 -1.29 -12.01
N ASN A 93 -12.01 -0.62 -10.86
CA ASN A 93 -13.19 -0.03 -10.25
C ASN A 93 -13.74 1.16 -11.05
N ARG A 94 -12.86 2.01 -11.56
CA ARG A 94 -13.24 3.26 -12.24
C ARG A 94 -13.63 3.06 -13.71
N TYR A 95 -13.01 2.11 -14.40
CA TYR A 95 -13.20 1.90 -15.84
C TYR A 95 -13.76 0.52 -16.18
N THR A 96 -14.51 0.45 -17.28
CA THR A 96 -14.89 -0.81 -17.92
C THR A 96 -13.70 -1.40 -18.69
N ALA A 97 -13.82 -2.66 -19.12
CA ALA A 97 -12.82 -3.30 -19.99
C ALA A 97 -12.61 -2.54 -21.32
N ASN A 98 -13.61 -1.78 -21.79
CA ASN A 98 -13.50 -0.93 -22.97
C ASN A 98 -12.97 0.48 -22.66
N ARG A 99 -12.32 0.65 -21.50
CA ARG A 99 -11.72 1.93 -21.05
C ARG A 99 -12.72 3.09 -20.93
N ARG A 100 -14.01 2.79 -20.72
CA ARG A 100 -15.04 3.81 -20.48
C ARG A 100 -15.20 3.99 -18.96
N MET A 101 -15.27 5.24 -18.51
CA MET A 101 -15.58 5.53 -17.11
C MET A 101 -16.94 4.92 -16.73
N ARG A 102 -17.01 4.29 -15.56
CA ARG A 102 -18.26 3.80 -14.99
C ARG A 102 -19.09 4.96 -14.48
N SER A 103 -20.40 4.84 -14.55
CA SER A 103 -21.34 5.84 -14.05
C SER A 103 -21.55 5.75 -12.52
N GLU A 104 -21.16 4.61 -11.92
CA GLU A 104 -21.38 4.33 -10.50
C GLU A 104 -20.11 3.71 -9.89
N ASP A 105 -19.90 3.96 -8.59
CA ASP A 105 -18.87 3.36 -7.77
C ASP A 105 -19.50 2.81 -6.49
N ALA A 106 -19.62 1.48 -6.38
CA ALA A 106 -20.23 0.79 -5.25
C ALA A 106 -19.47 1.01 -3.91
N PHE A 107 -18.24 1.50 -3.96
CA PHE A 107 -17.40 1.77 -2.78
C PHE A 107 -17.39 3.26 -2.38
N SER A 108 -18.25 4.05 -2.99
CA SER A 108 -18.40 5.49 -2.69
C SER A 108 -19.79 5.79 -2.13
N PRO A 109 -19.93 6.84 -1.30
CA PRO A 109 -21.25 7.27 -0.81
C PRO A 109 -22.18 7.58 -1.97
N ASP A 110 -23.44 7.16 -1.86
CA ASP A 110 -24.48 7.33 -2.89
C ASP A 110 -24.10 6.77 -4.26
N SER A 111 -23.19 5.78 -4.29
CA SER A 111 -22.63 5.20 -5.53
C SER A 111 -22.01 6.23 -6.47
N ARG A 112 -21.55 7.37 -5.95
CA ARG A 112 -20.99 8.47 -6.75
C ARG A 112 -19.67 8.05 -7.39
N HIS A 113 -19.59 8.16 -8.71
CA HIS A 113 -18.33 7.97 -9.42
C HIS A 113 -17.39 9.17 -9.25
N ASP A 114 -16.16 9.00 -9.65
CA ASP A 114 -15.14 10.06 -9.65
C ASP A 114 -14.74 10.61 -8.26
N MET A 115 -14.97 9.81 -7.21
CA MET A 115 -14.60 10.17 -5.83
C MET A 115 -13.15 9.84 -5.49
N ARG A 116 -12.44 9.16 -6.37
CA ARG A 116 -11.01 8.83 -6.24
C ARG A 116 -10.24 9.13 -7.52
N PRO A 117 -8.94 9.47 -7.47
CA PRO A 117 -8.13 9.66 -8.67
C PRO A 117 -7.87 8.33 -9.37
N ASP A 118 -7.34 8.40 -10.59
CA ASP A 118 -6.63 7.28 -11.17
C ASP A 118 -5.40 6.98 -10.32
N TYR A 119 -5.16 5.69 -10.03
CA TYR A 119 -4.04 5.24 -9.21
C TYR A 119 -3.95 5.95 -7.84
N PRO A 120 -4.98 5.89 -6.98
CA PRO A 120 -5.00 6.60 -5.69
C PRO A 120 -3.79 6.26 -4.80
N SER A 121 -3.27 5.03 -4.87
CA SER A 121 -2.05 4.66 -4.16
C SER A 121 -0.86 5.55 -4.52
N ILE A 122 -0.74 5.95 -5.80
CA ILE A 122 0.32 6.85 -6.27
C ILE A 122 0.00 8.29 -5.84
N VAL A 123 -1.20 8.77 -6.19
CA VAL A 123 -1.59 10.17 -5.95
C VAL A 123 -1.58 10.53 -4.47
N TYR A 124 -2.18 9.68 -3.64
CA TYR A 124 -2.23 9.92 -2.18
C TYR A 124 -0.84 9.90 -1.56
N THR A 125 0.01 8.95 -1.97
CA THR A 125 1.39 8.89 -1.48
C THR A 125 2.19 10.12 -1.86
N GLN A 126 2.12 10.57 -3.11
CA GLN A 126 2.83 11.77 -3.56
C GLN A 126 2.40 13.02 -2.78
N ILE A 127 1.10 13.16 -2.46
CA ILE A 127 0.61 14.25 -1.63
C ILE A 127 1.17 14.13 -0.20
N LEU A 128 1.12 12.93 0.40
CA LEU A 128 1.64 12.70 1.75
C LEU A 128 3.14 12.96 1.84
N LYS A 129 3.94 12.47 0.88
CA LYS A 129 5.39 12.72 0.84
C LYS A 129 5.73 14.20 0.62
N LYS A 130 4.88 14.94 -0.09
CA LYS A 130 5.02 16.40 -0.20
C LYS A 130 4.71 17.14 1.11
N LEU A 131 3.69 16.70 1.84
CA LEU A 131 3.27 17.34 3.10
C LEU A 131 4.11 16.91 4.30
N TYR A 132 4.54 15.65 4.33
CA TYR A 132 5.23 15.00 5.44
C TYR A 132 6.40 14.15 4.91
N PRO A 133 7.47 14.80 4.38
CA PRO A 133 8.55 14.08 3.66
C PRO A 133 9.34 13.10 4.53
N ASP A 134 9.31 13.29 5.84
CA ASP A 134 10.04 12.52 6.84
C ASP A 134 9.20 11.42 7.51
N VAL A 135 7.90 11.33 7.18
CA VAL A 135 7.03 10.27 7.69
C VAL A 135 7.03 9.08 6.72
N PRO A 136 7.27 7.85 7.19
CA PRO A 136 7.18 6.67 6.35
C PRO A 136 5.77 6.49 5.77
N VAL A 137 5.70 6.04 4.50
CA VAL A 137 4.46 5.68 3.82
C VAL A 137 4.53 4.23 3.38
N ALA A 138 3.63 3.41 3.91
CA ALA A 138 3.46 2.01 3.53
C ALA A 138 2.26 1.86 2.59
N LEU A 139 2.47 1.30 1.41
CA LEU A 139 1.40 0.92 0.50
C LEU A 139 0.86 -0.47 0.84
N GLY A 140 -0.44 -0.66 0.63
CA GLY A 140 -1.09 -1.96 0.75
C GLY A 140 -2.25 -2.13 -0.22
N GLY A 141 -2.92 -3.27 -0.10
CA GLY A 141 -4.06 -3.63 -0.93
C GLY A 141 -3.69 -4.18 -2.30
N ILE A 142 -4.71 -4.50 -3.09
CA ILE A 142 -4.56 -5.24 -4.35
C ILE A 142 -3.75 -4.44 -5.39
N GLU A 143 -3.95 -3.14 -5.49
CA GLU A 143 -3.26 -2.29 -6.46
C GLU A 143 -1.75 -2.29 -6.24
N ALA A 144 -1.30 -2.11 -5.00
CA ALA A 144 0.11 -2.15 -4.66
C ALA A 144 0.70 -3.57 -4.83
N SER A 145 -0.04 -4.59 -4.42
CA SER A 145 0.39 -6.00 -4.53
C SER A 145 0.58 -6.43 -5.99
N LEU A 146 -0.33 -6.05 -6.89
CA LEU A 146 -0.22 -6.37 -8.33
C LEU A 146 0.88 -5.57 -9.03
N ARG A 147 1.22 -4.38 -8.53
CA ARG A 147 2.21 -3.48 -9.12
C ARG A 147 3.54 -3.45 -8.36
N ARG A 148 3.83 -4.47 -7.54
CA ARG A 148 5.05 -4.55 -6.73
C ARG A 148 6.33 -4.84 -7.52
N ILE A 149 6.19 -5.27 -8.79
CA ILE A 149 7.29 -5.35 -9.77
C ILE A 149 6.91 -4.59 -11.04
N SER A 150 7.76 -4.62 -12.06
CA SER A 150 7.40 -4.14 -13.39
C SER A 150 6.14 -4.83 -13.89
N HIS A 151 5.17 -4.05 -14.34
CA HIS A 151 3.85 -4.54 -14.69
C HIS A 151 3.32 -3.88 -15.96
N TYR A 152 2.47 -4.61 -16.70
CA TYR A 152 1.78 -4.08 -17.86
C TYR A 152 0.55 -3.28 -17.42
N ASP A 153 0.52 -2.00 -17.77
CA ASP A 153 -0.63 -1.13 -17.55
C ASP A 153 -1.55 -1.18 -18.78
N TYR A 154 -2.66 -1.88 -18.63
CA TYR A 154 -3.65 -2.05 -19.70
C TYR A 154 -4.25 -0.72 -20.17
N TRP A 155 -4.46 0.25 -19.28
CA TRP A 155 -5.11 1.52 -19.61
C TRP A 155 -4.21 2.43 -20.43
N LYS A 156 -2.91 2.44 -20.11
CA LYS A 156 -1.89 3.22 -20.82
C LYS A 156 -1.22 2.47 -21.97
N ASP A 157 -1.44 1.14 -22.06
CA ASP A 157 -0.83 0.25 -23.04
C ASP A 157 0.71 0.28 -22.98
N GLU A 158 1.26 0.29 -21.77
CA GLU A 158 2.71 0.36 -21.55
C GLU A 158 3.16 -0.56 -20.40
N LEU A 159 4.43 -0.97 -20.45
CA LEU A 159 5.09 -1.61 -19.31
C LEU A 159 5.61 -0.52 -18.38
N ARG A 160 5.13 -0.54 -17.13
CA ARG A 160 5.51 0.42 -16.09
C ARG A 160 6.47 -0.22 -15.09
N LYS A 161 7.26 0.62 -14.44
CA LYS A 161 8.09 0.25 -13.28
C LYS A 161 7.19 -0.16 -12.11
N CYS A 162 7.80 -0.69 -11.04
CA CYS A 162 7.05 -0.97 -9.81
C CYS A 162 6.41 0.31 -9.23
N ILE A 163 5.30 0.15 -8.52
CA ILE A 163 4.54 1.28 -7.96
C ILE A 163 5.35 2.12 -6.97
N LEU A 164 6.37 1.57 -6.32
CA LEU A 164 7.27 2.32 -5.43
C LEU A 164 8.03 3.42 -6.19
N CYS A 165 8.46 3.13 -7.43
CA CYS A 165 9.14 4.11 -8.27
C CYS A 165 8.23 5.29 -8.64
N ASP A 166 6.96 5.00 -8.91
CA ASP A 166 6.00 6.01 -9.32
C ASP A 166 5.42 6.81 -8.14
N SER A 167 5.20 6.15 -7.00
CA SER A 167 4.57 6.76 -5.83
C SER A 167 5.54 7.49 -4.91
N GLY A 168 6.78 7.01 -4.81
CA GLY A 168 7.75 7.46 -3.80
C GLY A 168 7.44 6.95 -2.39
N ALA A 169 6.63 5.89 -2.24
CA ALA A 169 6.41 5.23 -0.96
C ALA A 169 7.70 4.52 -0.48
N ASP A 170 7.80 4.30 0.81
CA ASP A 170 8.98 3.70 1.43
C ASP A 170 8.96 2.17 1.34
N LEU A 171 7.76 1.57 1.38
CA LEU A 171 7.58 0.12 1.28
C LEU A 171 6.17 -0.27 0.84
N ILE A 172 6.01 -1.54 0.46
CA ILE A 172 4.71 -2.19 0.22
C ILE A 172 4.56 -3.34 1.22
N LEU A 173 3.40 -3.41 1.86
CA LEU A 173 2.91 -4.64 2.50
C LEU A 173 2.01 -5.36 1.50
N TYR A 174 2.49 -6.44 0.88
CA TYR A 174 1.74 -7.13 -0.17
C TYR A 174 1.02 -8.38 0.36
N GLY A 175 -0.02 -8.80 -0.35
CA GLY A 175 -0.86 -9.93 0.05
C GLY A 175 -1.82 -9.59 1.19
N MET A 176 -2.05 -10.54 2.09
CA MET A 176 -2.91 -10.36 3.27
C MET A 176 -2.12 -9.56 4.34
N GLY A 177 -2.58 -8.35 4.62
CA GLY A 177 -1.84 -7.36 5.39
C GLY A 177 -2.02 -7.43 6.92
N GLU A 178 -2.90 -8.30 7.43
CA GLU A 178 -3.34 -8.29 8.83
C GLU A 178 -2.20 -8.51 9.82
N ARG A 179 -1.33 -9.46 9.53
CA ARG A 179 -0.15 -9.74 10.35
C ARG A 179 0.96 -8.72 10.11
N SER A 180 1.28 -8.48 8.86
CA SER A 180 2.41 -7.64 8.48
C SER A 180 2.25 -6.18 8.92
N ILE A 181 1.02 -5.64 8.97
CA ILE A 181 0.79 -4.26 9.44
C ILE A 181 1.04 -4.11 10.94
N VAL A 182 0.71 -5.13 11.75
CA VAL A 182 1.00 -5.14 13.19
C VAL A 182 2.50 -5.26 13.42
N GLU A 183 3.16 -6.18 12.71
CA GLU A 183 4.62 -6.34 12.78
C GLU A 183 5.34 -5.05 12.37
N LEU A 184 4.86 -4.35 11.34
CA LEU A 184 5.39 -3.05 10.93
C LEU A 184 5.19 -1.99 12.00
N ALA A 185 3.99 -1.90 12.60
CA ALA A 185 3.71 -0.95 13.68
C ALA A 185 4.60 -1.21 14.89
N ASN A 186 4.77 -2.49 15.29
CA ASN A 186 5.68 -2.88 16.36
C ASN A 186 7.12 -2.49 16.03
N ALA A 187 7.59 -2.77 14.81
CA ALA A 187 8.95 -2.45 14.38
C ALA A 187 9.25 -0.95 14.49
N PHE A 188 8.34 -0.09 14.00
CA PHE A 188 8.48 1.36 14.14
C PHE A 188 8.38 1.82 15.60
N ALA A 189 7.49 1.22 16.40
CA ALA A 189 7.33 1.55 17.81
C ALA A 189 8.58 1.18 18.64
N GLU A 190 9.27 0.11 18.27
CA GLU A 190 10.54 -0.33 18.83
C GLU A 190 11.74 0.51 18.33
N GLY A 191 11.54 1.41 17.37
CA GLY A 191 12.59 2.24 16.80
C GLY A 191 13.50 1.48 15.84
N LYS A 192 13.04 0.40 15.20
CA LYS A 192 13.80 -0.32 14.16
C LYS A 192 14.09 0.58 12.99
N THR A 193 15.27 0.41 12.41
CA THR A 193 15.68 1.10 11.19
C THR A 193 14.95 0.57 9.97
N MET A 194 14.92 1.36 8.88
CA MET A 194 14.34 0.90 7.61
C MET A 194 15.02 -0.39 7.11
N ASP A 195 16.34 -0.54 7.27
CA ASP A 195 17.04 -1.76 6.88
C ASP A 195 16.54 -3.00 7.61
N GLN A 196 16.24 -2.88 8.90
CA GLN A 196 15.63 -3.97 9.68
C GLN A 196 14.20 -4.26 9.28
N ILE A 197 13.43 -3.23 8.87
CA ILE A 197 12.07 -3.36 8.36
C ILE A 197 12.08 -4.03 6.99
N HIS A 198 13.08 -3.78 6.16
CA HIS A 198 13.25 -4.42 4.86
C HIS A 198 13.48 -5.94 4.93
N GLU A 199 13.89 -6.45 6.08
CA GLU A 199 14.04 -7.90 6.31
C GLU A 199 12.73 -8.58 6.73
N MET A 200 11.67 -7.80 6.99
CA MET A 200 10.37 -8.35 7.38
C MET A 200 9.69 -9.10 6.23
N PRO A 201 8.95 -10.17 6.53
CA PRO A 201 8.16 -10.88 5.53
C PRO A 201 7.06 -9.99 4.93
N GLN A 202 6.68 -10.30 3.69
CA GLN A 202 5.63 -9.57 2.95
C GLN A 202 5.90 -8.08 2.74
N VAL A 203 7.14 -7.64 2.90
CA VAL A 203 7.59 -6.30 2.59
C VAL A 203 8.25 -6.28 1.22
N ALA A 204 7.85 -5.36 0.34
CA ALA A 204 8.60 -5.04 -0.86
C ALA A 204 9.13 -3.62 -0.74
N PHE A 205 10.36 -3.39 -1.13
CA PHE A 205 11.02 -2.11 -1.03
C PHE A 205 11.99 -1.89 -2.18
N TYR A 206 12.48 -0.69 -2.26
CA TYR A 206 13.33 -0.20 -3.33
C TYR A 206 14.64 0.33 -2.76
N CYS A 207 15.78 -0.21 -3.21
CA CYS A 207 17.08 0.16 -2.70
C CYS A 207 18.15 0.19 -3.79
N LYS A 208 19.32 0.71 -3.48
CA LYS A 208 20.51 0.53 -4.33
C LYS A 208 21.07 -0.88 -4.12
N GLU A 209 21.80 -1.39 -5.11
CA GLU A 209 22.42 -2.71 -5.05
C GLU A 209 23.23 -2.94 -3.77
N LYS A 210 24.05 -1.97 -3.39
CA LYS A 210 24.89 -2.04 -2.18
C LYS A 210 24.08 -2.06 -0.86
N ASP A 211 22.81 -1.67 -0.90
CA ASP A 211 21.92 -1.56 0.25
C ASP A 211 20.94 -2.75 0.32
N ILE A 212 21.13 -3.77 -0.53
CA ILE A 212 20.35 -5.03 -0.46
C ILE A 212 20.69 -5.74 0.86
N PRO A 213 19.71 -6.02 1.74
CA PRO A 213 19.94 -6.68 3.02
C PRO A 213 20.65 -8.02 2.85
N GLY A 214 21.83 -8.16 3.48
CA GLY A 214 22.66 -9.36 3.37
C GLY A 214 23.28 -9.60 1.99
N GLY A 215 23.21 -8.64 1.07
CA GLY A 215 23.67 -8.79 -0.31
C GLY A 215 22.85 -9.79 -1.12
N PHE A 216 23.34 -10.20 -2.29
CA PHE A 216 22.75 -11.30 -3.06
C PHE A 216 23.05 -12.64 -2.37
N LYS A 217 22.06 -13.53 -2.36
CA LYS A 217 22.15 -14.89 -1.80
C LYS A 217 22.03 -15.91 -2.92
N ASP A 218 22.56 -17.11 -2.71
CA ASP A 218 22.56 -18.17 -3.72
C ASP A 218 21.14 -18.69 -4.05
N ASP A 219 20.20 -18.50 -3.14
CA ASP A 219 18.78 -18.89 -3.29
C ASP A 219 17.87 -17.75 -3.76
N ASP A 220 18.42 -16.57 -4.06
CA ASP A 220 17.64 -15.45 -4.59
C ASP A 220 17.17 -15.74 -6.02
N ILE A 221 15.93 -15.40 -6.31
CA ILE A 221 15.40 -15.41 -7.67
C ILE A 221 15.64 -14.03 -8.28
N ILE A 222 16.55 -14.00 -9.24
CA ILE A 222 16.84 -12.78 -10.00
C ILE A 222 15.88 -12.70 -11.18
N LEU A 223 14.96 -11.74 -11.12
CA LEU A 223 13.97 -11.49 -12.16
C LEU A 223 14.60 -10.73 -13.34
N HIS A 224 14.04 -10.89 -14.53
CA HIS A 224 14.39 -10.03 -15.66
C HIS A 224 14.20 -8.56 -15.28
N SER A 225 15.17 -7.73 -15.62
CA SER A 225 15.14 -6.30 -15.31
C SER A 225 13.96 -5.61 -16.01
N HIS A 226 13.59 -4.43 -15.51
CA HIS A 226 12.57 -3.61 -16.18
C HIS A 226 12.96 -3.30 -17.63
N GLU A 227 14.22 -2.96 -17.85
CA GLU A 227 14.78 -2.59 -19.15
C GLU A 227 14.75 -3.79 -20.14
N GLU A 228 15.06 -5.01 -19.66
CA GLU A 228 14.91 -6.22 -20.48
C GLU A 228 13.45 -6.47 -20.84
N CYS A 229 12.54 -6.34 -19.86
CA CYS A 229 11.11 -6.56 -20.06
C CYS A 229 10.47 -5.61 -21.06
N LEU A 230 10.99 -4.38 -21.21
CA LEU A 230 10.52 -3.43 -22.24
C LEU A 230 10.63 -3.99 -23.67
N HIS A 231 11.62 -4.84 -23.92
CA HIS A 231 11.91 -5.42 -25.23
C HIS A 231 11.68 -6.93 -25.29
N ASN A 232 11.43 -7.58 -24.16
CA ASN A 232 11.27 -9.01 -24.02
C ASN A 232 9.99 -9.38 -23.27
N LYS A 233 8.88 -9.49 -24.01
CA LYS A 233 7.58 -9.91 -23.43
C LYS A 233 7.63 -11.29 -22.75
N LYS A 234 8.51 -12.19 -23.22
CA LYS A 234 8.68 -13.52 -22.62
C LYS A 234 9.34 -13.41 -21.25
N GLY A 235 10.37 -12.57 -21.09
CA GLY A 235 10.99 -12.29 -19.81
C GLY A 235 9.99 -11.70 -18.80
N GLN A 236 9.11 -10.77 -19.24
CA GLN A 236 8.04 -10.28 -18.37
C GLN A 236 7.07 -11.39 -17.95
N ALA A 237 6.70 -12.28 -18.84
CA ALA A 237 5.83 -13.42 -18.51
C ALA A 237 6.51 -14.40 -17.54
N GLU A 238 7.82 -14.62 -17.67
CA GLU A 238 8.62 -15.42 -16.75
C GLU A 238 8.67 -14.78 -15.34
N ASN A 239 8.83 -13.46 -15.25
CA ASN A 239 8.75 -12.75 -13.96
C ASN A 239 7.39 -12.97 -13.27
N VAL A 240 6.29 -12.85 -14.01
CA VAL A 240 4.94 -13.08 -13.46
C VAL A 240 4.80 -14.53 -13.00
N ARG A 241 5.30 -15.51 -13.79
CA ARG A 241 5.29 -16.92 -13.40
C ARG A 241 6.05 -17.15 -12.08
N HIS A 242 7.25 -16.59 -11.91
CA HIS A 242 7.99 -16.68 -10.65
C HIS A 242 7.20 -16.09 -9.47
N LEU A 243 6.54 -14.96 -9.66
CA LEU A 243 5.68 -14.38 -8.62
C LEU A 243 4.55 -15.33 -8.20
N GLU A 244 3.86 -15.94 -9.17
CA GLU A 244 2.77 -16.87 -8.90
C GLU A 244 3.27 -18.16 -8.23
N GLU A 245 4.39 -18.70 -8.70
CA GLU A 245 4.99 -19.90 -8.11
C GLU A 245 5.41 -19.65 -6.65
N GLU A 246 6.05 -18.51 -6.37
CA GLU A 246 6.49 -18.17 -5.02
C GLU A 246 5.31 -17.79 -4.10
N ALA A 247 4.26 -17.15 -4.61
CA ALA A 247 3.08 -16.78 -3.84
C ALA A 247 2.31 -18.00 -3.28
N ASN A 248 2.50 -19.19 -3.86
CA ASN A 248 1.86 -20.41 -3.43
C ASN A 248 2.74 -21.31 -2.54
N LYS A 249 3.95 -20.88 -2.18
CA LYS A 249 4.86 -21.63 -1.31
C LYS A 249 4.74 -21.21 0.14
N MET A 250 4.84 -22.19 1.05
CA MET A 250 4.93 -21.90 2.50
C MET A 250 6.23 -21.16 2.86
N HIS A 251 7.31 -21.42 2.12
CA HIS A 251 8.61 -20.76 2.26
C HIS A 251 9.03 -20.28 0.87
N ALA A 252 8.65 -19.06 0.56
CA ALA A 252 8.99 -18.44 -0.71
C ALA A 252 10.44 -17.94 -0.70
N GLN A 253 11.07 -17.93 -1.86
CA GLN A 253 12.40 -17.36 -2.05
C GLN A 253 12.31 -15.84 -2.23
N ARG A 254 13.37 -15.15 -1.84
CA ARG A 254 13.49 -13.71 -2.09
C ARG A 254 13.64 -13.48 -3.59
N MET A 255 12.88 -12.52 -4.12
CA MET A 255 12.96 -12.11 -5.52
C MET A 255 13.57 -10.71 -5.63
N ILE A 256 14.42 -10.51 -6.62
CA ILE A 256 15.10 -9.24 -6.86
C ILE A 256 14.92 -8.85 -8.33
N GLN A 257 14.39 -7.66 -8.58
CA GLN A 257 14.28 -7.09 -9.92
C GLN A 257 15.11 -5.81 -10.03
N ALA A 258 16.02 -5.77 -11.00
CA ALA A 258 16.71 -4.53 -11.34
C ALA A 258 15.77 -3.55 -12.07
N VAL A 259 15.81 -2.28 -11.65
CA VAL A 259 15.02 -1.19 -12.25
C VAL A 259 15.95 0.00 -12.40
N SER A 260 16.52 0.21 -13.58
CA SER A 260 17.56 1.20 -13.84
C SER A 260 18.81 0.95 -12.95
N TYR A 261 19.19 1.89 -12.09
CA TYR A 261 20.34 1.79 -11.20
C TYR A 261 19.97 1.30 -9.78
N THR A 262 18.81 0.71 -9.61
CA THR A 262 18.26 0.34 -8.31
C THR A 262 17.60 -1.04 -8.39
N HIS A 263 17.36 -1.64 -7.23
CA HIS A 263 16.80 -2.97 -7.12
C HIS A 263 15.53 -2.96 -6.28
N LEU A 264 14.51 -3.62 -6.77
CA LEU A 264 13.31 -3.94 -6.01
C LEU A 264 13.54 -5.29 -5.33
N THR A 265 13.38 -5.35 -4.02
CA THR A 265 13.57 -6.57 -3.24
C THR A 265 12.24 -6.99 -2.63
N LEU A 266 11.93 -8.26 -2.74
CA LEU A 266 10.71 -8.90 -2.26
C LEU A 266 11.11 -10.06 -1.34
N PRO A 267 11.29 -9.83 -0.02
CA PRO A 267 11.61 -10.90 0.89
C PRO A 267 10.45 -11.90 1.05
N THR A 268 10.74 -13.02 1.68
CA THR A 268 9.91 -14.22 1.83
C THR A 268 8.47 -13.93 2.25
N ILE A 269 7.50 -14.64 1.65
CA ILE A 269 6.09 -14.62 2.09
C ILE A 269 5.94 -15.65 3.22
N TYR A 270 5.21 -15.30 4.29
CA TYR A 270 4.59 -16.29 5.16
C TYR A 270 3.20 -16.59 4.61
N SER A 271 2.91 -17.86 4.32
CA SER A 271 1.53 -18.30 4.12
C SER A 271 0.77 -18.17 5.43
N VAL A 272 -0.45 -17.67 5.37
CA VAL A 272 -1.41 -17.62 6.47
C VAL A 272 -1.79 -19.04 6.89
#